data_ebbdfcd66cba5eba888c3757047abc65
#
_entry.id   ebbdfcd66cba5eba888c3757047abc65
#
_cell.length_a   1.000
_cell.length_b   1.000
_cell.length_c   1.000
_cell.angle_alpha   90.00
_cell.angle_beta   90.00
_cell.angle_gamma   90.00
#
_symmetry.space_group_name_H-M   'P 1'
#
loop_
_entity.id
_entity.type
_entity.pdbx_description
1 polymer ?
#
loop_
_entity_poly.entity_id
_entity_poly.type
_entity_poly.pdbx_seq_one_letter_code
_entity_poly.pdbx_strand_id
1 'polypeptide(L)'
;MIYYNIFMKKCSLYFIIFIIIVIIALSGWFLINGDFEKEEASESEFNIIDTVGSLSEALQKAKTNDKQVFAVFESDTCTYCHQLRQNTLNDAQVMEKLNESYVVVIINVNDSPEIASKYNVYSTPTMLILDSEGNELKSIEGYYGPEDLIKMI
;
A
#
# COMPACT_ATOMS: atom_id res chain seq x y z
N MET A 1 41.52 25.44 -53.41
CA MET A 1 41.02 25.80 -52.01
C MET A 1 39.49 25.83 -51.87
N ILE A 2 38.67 25.77 -52.92
CA ILE A 2 37.21 25.85 -52.88
C ILE A 2 36.55 24.51 -52.64
N TYR A 3 37.13 23.39 -53.05
CA TYR A 3 36.56 22.04 -52.86
C TYR A 3 36.58 21.54 -51.42
N TYR A 4 37.49 22.01 -50.59
CA TYR A 4 37.63 21.59 -49.20
C TYR A 4 36.50 22.17 -48.30
N ASN A 5 36.04 23.38 -48.62
CA ASN A 5 34.97 24.06 -47.87
C ASN A 5 33.58 23.44 -48.12
N ILE A 6 33.33 22.88 -49.30
CA ILE A 6 32.03 22.26 -49.64
C ILE A 6 31.91 20.90 -49.01
N PHE A 7 33.01 20.15 -48.90
CA PHE A 7 33.02 18.83 -48.27
C PHE A 7 32.80 18.91 -46.74
N MET A 8 33.45 19.88 -46.08
CA MET A 8 33.26 20.07 -44.64
C MET A 8 31.85 20.55 -44.27
N LYS A 9 31.22 21.41 -45.10
CA LYS A 9 29.83 21.84 -44.85
C LYS A 9 28.82 20.70 -45.00
N LYS A 10 29.02 19.80 -45.96
CA LYS A 10 28.16 18.62 -46.12
C LYS A 10 28.31 17.62 -44.95
N CYS A 11 29.55 17.40 -44.49
CA CYS A 11 29.79 16.52 -43.33
C CYS A 11 29.18 17.07 -42.03
N SER A 12 29.27 18.37 -41.81
CA SER A 12 28.65 19.04 -40.67
C SER A 12 27.11 18.97 -40.73
N LEU A 13 26.51 19.10 -41.92
CA LEU A 13 25.07 19.00 -42.09
C LEU A 13 24.56 17.58 -41.78
N TYR A 14 25.25 16.53 -42.25
CA TYR A 14 24.91 15.14 -41.94
C TYR A 14 25.05 14.84 -40.46
N PHE A 15 26.04 15.40 -39.78
CA PHE A 15 26.25 15.24 -38.35
C PHE A 15 25.11 15.89 -37.53
N ILE A 16 24.65 17.06 -37.94
CA ILE A 16 23.49 17.74 -37.30
C ILE A 16 22.21 16.95 -37.52
N ILE A 17 21.97 16.44 -38.74
CA ILE A 17 20.80 15.61 -39.04
C ILE A 17 20.82 14.32 -38.22
N PHE A 18 21.98 13.68 -38.06
CA PHE A 18 22.13 12.47 -37.25
C PHE A 18 21.80 12.75 -35.77
N ILE A 19 22.29 13.85 -35.20
CA ILE A 19 21.98 14.26 -33.82
C ILE A 19 20.46 14.49 -33.64
N ILE A 20 19.82 15.17 -34.61
CA ILE A 20 18.36 15.40 -34.53
C ILE A 20 17.58 14.07 -34.57
N ILE A 21 17.98 13.14 -35.42
CA ILE A 21 17.34 11.82 -35.49
C ILE A 21 17.52 11.06 -34.17
N VAL A 22 18.69 11.10 -33.54
CA VAL A 22 18.95 10.46 -32.23
C VAL A 22 18.10 11.11 -31.14
N ILE A 23 17.97 12.44 -31.13
CA ILE A 23 17.11 13.13 -30.14
C ILE A 23 15.65 12.75 -30.32
N ILE A 24 15.16 12.68 -31.59
CA ILE A 24 13.78 12.26 -31.85
C ILE A 24 13.56 10.81 -31.47
N ALA A 25 14.52 9.92 -31.73
CA ALA A 25 14.44 8.50 -31.31
C ALA A 25 14.43 8.33 -29.79
N LEU A 26 15.27 9.10 -29.08
CA LEU A 26 15.32 9.07 -27.60
C LEU A 26 14.06 9.70 -26.97
N SER A 27 13.53 10.78 -27.55
CA SER A 27 12.27 11.38 -27.07
C SER A 27 11.05 10.48 -27.37
N GLY A 28 11.04 9.81 -28.53
CA GLY A 28 10.02 8.81 -28.86
C GLY A 28 10.07 7.60 -27.95
N TRP A 29 11.26 7.10 -27.58
CA TRP A 29 11.43 6.01 -26.62
C TRP A 29 10.92 6.41 -25.23
N PHE A 30 11.18 7.64 -24.78
CA PHE A 30 10.70 8.16 -23.50
C PHE A 30 9.17 8.25 -23.45
N LEU A 31 8.51 8.60 -24.56
CA LEU A 31 7.05 8.67 -24.64
C LEU A 31 6.36 7.30 -24.76
N ILE A 32 7.07 6.26 -25.23
CA ILE A 32 6.52 4.91 -25.41
C ILE A 32 6.78 4.04 -24.18
N ASN A 33 7.89 4.25 -23.46
CA ASN A 33 8.26 3.51 -22.25
C ASN A 33 8.08 4.31 -20.95
N GLY A 34 7.52 5.50 -21.01
CA GLY A 34 6.96 6.17 -19.84
C GLY A 34 5.72 5.38 -19.44
N ASP A 35 5.85 4.46 -18.49
CA ASP A 35 4.71 3.95 -17.76
C ASP A 35 3.97 5.17 -17.19
N PHE A 36 2.90 5.54 -17.88
CA PHE A 36 1.89 6.41 -17.34
C PHE A 36 1.20 5.55 -16.27
N GLU A 37 1.78 5.52 -15.07
CA GLU A 37 1.02 5.16 -13.90
C GLU A 37 -0.18 6.10 -13.87
N LYS A 38 -1.30 5.54 -14.29
CA LYS A 38 -2.60 6.15 -14.17
C LYS A 38 -2.85 6.27 -12.67
N GLU A 39 -2.52 7.42 -12.09
CA GLU A 39 -3.07 7.85 -10.82
C GLU A 39 -4.58 7.90 -11.00
N GLU A 40 -5.24 6.77 -10.76
CA GLU A 40 -6.64 6.80 -10.39
C GLU A 40 -6.69 7.53 -9.05
N ALA A 41 -7.21 8.75 -9.08
CA ALA A 41 -7.65 9.47 -7.91
C ALA A 41 -8.73 8.63 -7.22
N SER A 42 -8.34 7.73 -6.35
CA SER A 42 -9.18 7.01 -5.44
C SER A 42 -9.04 7.67 -4.07
N GLU A 43 -10.15 8.18 -3.60
CA GLU A 43 -10.55 8.49 -2.24
C GLU A 43 -9.48 8.35 -1.17
N SER A 44 -9.23 9.48 -0.49
CA SER A 44 -8.47 9.66 0.76
C SER A 44 -7.78 8.41 1.28
N GLU A 45 -6.61 8.17 0.76
CA GLU A 45 -5.75 7.06 1.07
C GLU A 45 -5.34 7.11 2.54
N PHE A 46 -5.84 6.16 3.30
CA PHE A 46 -5.34 5.77 4.60
C PHE A 46 -3.95 5.12 4.41
N ASN A 47 -2.96 5.95 4.09
CA ASN A 47 -1.67 5.53 3.55
C ASN A 47 -0.52 5.60 4.54
N ILE A 48 -0.72 5.24 5.82
CA ILE A 48 0.40 5.27 6.77
C ILE A 48 0.57 3.94 7.53
N ILE A 49 -0.43 3.07 7.54
CA ILE A 49 -0.25 1.70 8.00
C ILE A 49 -0.03 0.83 6.75
N ASP A 50 1.10 0.15 6.68
CA ASP A 50 1.40 -0.82 5.63
C ASP A 50 0.43 -2.01 5.74
N THR A 51 -0.78 -1.83 5.18
CA THR A 51 -1.82 -2.86 5.18
C THR A 51 -1.57 -3.82 4.04
N VAL A 52 -1.72 -5.10 4.29
CA VAL A 52 -1.60 -6.15 3.28
C VAL A 52 -2.98 -6.59 2.77
N GLY A 53 -3.03 -7.10 1.55
CA GLY A 53 -4.28 -7.43 0.85
C GLY A 53 -5.01 -8.67 1.36
N SER A 54 -4.36 -9.54 2.15
CA SER A 54 -4.99 -10.76 2.66
C SER A 54 -4.39 -11.22 3.99
N LEU A 55 -5.18 -11.99 4.76
CA LEU A 55 -4.70 -12.60 6.01
C LEU A 55 -3.52 -13.54 5.78
N SER A 56 -3.51 -14.31 4.69
CA SER A 56 -2.41 -15.21 4.36
C SER A 56 -1.10 -14.45 4.09
N GLU A 57 -1.18 -13.34 3.39
CA GLU A 57 -0.05 -12.44 3.16
C GLU A 57 0.43 -11.80 4.47
N ALA A 58 -0.51 -11.35 5.33
CA ALA A 58 -0.17 -10.81 6.64
C ALA A 58 0.61 -11.80 7.51
N LEU A 59 0.15 -13.03 7.59
CA LEU A 59 0.81 -14.09 8.36
C LEU A 59 2.22 -14.40 7.80
N GLN A 60 2.36 -14.47 6.48
CA GLN A 60 3.66 -14.70 5.85
C GLN A 60 4.64 -13.55 6.14
N LYS A 61 4.17 -12.30 6.00
CA LYS A 61 4.97 -11.09 6.29
C LYS A 61 5.32 -11.00 7.77
N ALA A 62 4.40 -11.31 8.66
CA ALA A 62 4.62 -11.35 10.11
C ALA A 62 5.71 -12.37 10.47
N LYS A 63 5.65 -13.56 9.92
CA LYS A 63 6.64 -14.62 10.12
C LYS A 63 8.03 -14.21 9.64
N THR A 64 8.12 -13.53 8.50
CA THR A 64 9.41 -13.09 7.93
C THR A 64 10.04 -11.97 8.75
N ASN A 65 9.22 -11.10 9.35
CA ASN A 65 9.68 -9.90 10.08
C ASN A 65 9.68 -10.07 11.61
N ASP A 66 9.39 -11.27 12.12
CA ASP A 66 9.25 -11.56 13.56
C ASP A 66 8.22 -10.62 14.25
N LYS A 67 7.07 -10.44 13.59
CA LYS A 67 5.96 -9.61 14.06
C LYS A 67 4.71 -10.43 14.31
N GLN A 68 3.75 -9.83 15.00
CA GLN A 68 2.38 -10.33 15.11
C GLN A 68 1.50 -9.76 14.00
N VAL A 69 0.31 -10.30 13.83
CA VAL A 69 -0.70 -9.74 12.93
C VAL A 69 -1.77 -9.01 13.73
N PHE A 70 -2.07 -7.79 13.32
CA PHE A 70 -3.21 -7.01 13.80
C PHE A 70 -4.31 -7.05 12.73
N ALA A 71 -5.30 -7.93 12.90
CA ALA A 71 -6.39 -8.13 11.96
C ALA A 71 -7.61 -7.32 12.38
N VAL A 72 -8.06 -6.39 11.54
CA VAL A 72 -9.25 -5.57 11.76
C VAL A 72 -10.41 -6.13 10.92
N PHE A 73 -11.44 -6.60 11.57
CA PHE A 73 -12.67 -7.06 10.92
C PHE A 73 -13.68 -5.93 10.83
N GLU A 74 -14.15 -5.64 9.64
CA GLU A 74 -15.10 -4.56 9.36
C GLU A 74 -16.20 -5.00 8.38
N SER A 75 -17.23 -4.17 8.20
CA SER A 75 -18.25 -4.34 7.18
C SER A 75 -18.60 -3.00 6.53
N ASP A 76 -19.17 -3.03 5.32
CA ASP A 76 -19.41 -1.83 4.50
C ASP A 76 -20.35 -0.81 5.16
N THR A 77 -21.28 -1.25 5.99
CA THR A 77 -22.27 -0.38 6.65
C THR A 77 -21.95 -0.05 8.10
N CYS A 78 -20.73 -0.37 8.55
CA CYS A 78 -20.33 -0.23 9.94
C CYS A 78 -19.84 1.19 10.27
N THR A 79 -20.69 2.01 10.87
CA THR A 79 -20.35 3.38 11.30
C THR A 79 -19.16 3.42 12.26
N TYR A 80 -19.09 2.51 13.23
CA TYR A 80 -17.98 2.43 14.18
C TYR A 80 -16.66 1.96 13.55
N CYS A 81 -16.73 1.20 12.45
CA CYS A 81 -15.52 0.85 11.68
C CYS A 81 -14.92 2.08 11.01
N HIS A 82 -15.77 2.94 10.41
CA HIS A 82 -15.30 4.21 9.87
C HIS A 82 -14.68 5.11 10.93
N GLN A 83 -15.30 5.20 12.13
CA GLN A 83 -14.72 5.96 13.24
C GLN A 83 -13.40 5.36 13.73
N LEU A 84 -13.28 4.03 13.81
CA LEU A 84 -12.04 3.35 14.19
C LEU A 84 -10.93 3.70 13.21
N ARG A 85 -11.18 3.62 11.91
CA ARG A 85 -10.20 3.98 10.86
C ARG A 85 -9.79 5.44 10.95
N GLN A 86 -10.76 6.36 10.96
CA GLN A 86 -10.50 7.79 10.86
C GLN A 86 -9.85 8.38 12.11
N ASN A 87 -10.29 7.95 13.28
CA ASN A 87 -9.89 8.57 14.55
C ASN A 87 -8.79 7.77 15.27
N THR A 88 -8.90 6.44 15.29
CA THR A 88 -8.02 5.61 16.11
C THR A 88 -6.83 5.08 15.33
N LEU A 89 -7.09 4.38 14.22
CA LEU A 89 -6.01 3.80 13.41
C LEU A 89 -5.21 4.84 12.64
N ASN A 90 -5.73 6.07 12.51
CA ASN A 90 -5.05 7.21 11.91
C ASN A 90 -4.34 8.10 12.95
N ASP A 91 -4.39 7.76 14.21
CA ASP A 91 -3.63 8.44 15.26
C ASP A 91 -2.14 8.10 15.17
N ALA A 92 -1.28 9.11 15.31
CA ALA A 92 0.16 8.96 15.12
C ALA A 92 0.81 7.95 16.08
N GLN A 93 0.37 7.91 17.35
CA GLN A 93 0.93 6.99 18.34
C GLN A 93 0.46 5.56 18.11
N VAL A 94 -0.81 5.38 17.70
CA VAL A 94 -1.36 4.07 17.32
C VAL A 94 -0.63 3.53 16.10
N MET A 95 -0.44 4.37 15.08
CA MET A 95 0.29 4.00 13.86
C MET A 95 1.74 3.60 14.15
N GLU A 96 2.44 4.37 14.96
CA GLU A 96 3.82 4.06 15.37
C GLU A 96 3.87 2.68 16.04
N LYS A 97 2.99 2.45 17.02
CA LYS A 97 2.91 1.17 17.75
C LYS A 97 2.57 -0.01 16.83
N LEU A 98 1.58 0.16 15.95
CA LEU A 98 1.20 -0.87 15.00
C LEU A 98 2.32 -1.17 14.01
N ASN A 99 2.97 -0.15 13.44
CA ASN A 99 4.07 -0.35 12.50
C ASN A 99 5.31 -0.99 13.15
N GLU A 100 5.56 -0.73 14.43
CA GLU A 100 6.68 -1.32 15.16
C GLU A 100 6.50 -2.83 15.39
N SER A 101 5.32 -3.25 15.84
CA SER A 101 5.11 -4.58 16.40
C SER A 101 4.23 -5.51 15.57
N TYR A 102 3.47 -4.97 14.60
CA TYR A 102 2.44 -5.73 13.89
C TYR A 102 2.55 -5.60 12.36
N VAL A 103 1.98 -6.59 11.68
CA VAL A 103 1.54 -6.49 10.29
C VAL A 103 0.02 -6.30 10.33
N VAL A 104 -0.47 -5.20 9.76
CA VAL A 104 -1.89 -4.86 9.79
C VAL A 104 -2.61 -5.40 8.57
N VAL A 105 -3.76 -6.03 8.77
CA VAL A 105 -4.66 -6.46 7.70
C VAL A 105 -6.09 -6.06 8.02
N ILE A 106 -6.81 -5.55 7.02
CA ILE A 106 -8.23 -5.22 7.12
C ILE A 106 -9.03 -6.30 6.38
N ILE A 107 -10.00 -6.88 7.04
CA ILE A 107 -10.82 -7.99 6.54
C ILE A 107 -12.28 -7.56 6.54
N ASN A 108 -12.86 -7.44 5.34
CA ASN A 108 -14.29 -7.22 5.22
C ASN A 108 -15.03 -8.54 5.43
N VAL A 109 -15.88 -8.58 6.44
CA VAL A 109 -16.64 -9.80 6.78
C VAL A 109 -17.66 -10.20 5.73
N ASN A 110 -18.08 -9.25 4.87
CA ASN A 110 -18.99 -9.54 3.75
C ASN A 110 -18.28 -10.26 2.60
N ASP A 111 -16.99 -9.93 2.38
CA ASP A 111 -16.17 -10.51 1.32
C ASP A 111 -15.48 -11.81 1.77
N SER A 112 -15.24 -11.98 3.07
CA SER A 112 -14.52 -13.11 3.66
C SER A 112 -15.25 -13.70 4.87
N PRO A 113 -16.50 -14.16 4.71
CA PRO A 113 -17.31 -14.69 5.83
C PRO A 113 -16.72 -15.96 6.45
N GLU A 114 -15.97 -16.75 5.68
CA GLU A 114 -15.29 -17.94 6.17
C GLU A 114 -14.14 -17.60 7.15
N ILE A 115 -13.44 -16.47 6.93
CA ILE A 115 -12.39 -16.00 7.83
C ILE A 115 -13.03 -15.48 9.12
N ALA A 116 -14.09 -14.69 9.02
CA ALA A 116 -14.84 -14.21 10.19
C ALA A 116 -15.36 -15.40 11.03
N SER A 117 -15.94 -16.41 10.38
CA SER A 117 -16.42 -17.63 11.05
C SER A 117 -15.29 -18.43 11.71
N LYS A 118 -14.14 -18.57 11.06
CA LYS A 118 -12.97 -19.27 11.61
C LYS A 118 -12.51 -18.66 12.94
N TYR A 119 -12.56 -17.35 13.06
CA TYR A 119 -12.14 -16.61 14.25
C TYR A 119 -13.31 -16.23 15.17
N ASN A 120 -14.51 -16.77 14.97
CA ASN A 120 -15.73 -16.47 15.74
C ASN A 120 -16.04 -14.96 15.85
N VAL A 121 -15.79 -14.22 14.77
CA VAL A 121 -16.11 -12.78 14.70
C VAL A 121 -17.58 -12.63 14.31
N TYR A 122 -18.39 -12.13 15.23
CA TYR A 122 -19.85 -11.96 15.07
C TYR A 122 -20.28 -10.49 15.05
N SER A 123 -19.38 -9.56 15.36
CA SER A 123 -19.64 -8.13 15.38
C SER A 123 -18.50 -7.34 14.74
N THR A 124 -18.78 -6.12 14.26
CA THR A 124 -17.79 -5.21 13.70
C THR A 124 -17.89 -3.81 14.31
N PRO A 125 -16.77 -3.15 14.56
CA PRO A 125 -15.41 -3.63 14.32
C PRO A 125 -14.96 -4.63 15.40
N THR A 126 -14.15 -5.63 15.01
CA THR A 126 -13.41 -6.49 15.92
C THR A 126 -11.95 -6.51 15.48
N MET A 127 -11.04 -6.37 16.42
CA MET A 127 -9.59 -6.41 16.17
C MET A 127 -9.01 -7.65 16.85
N LEU A 128 -8.27 -8.47 16.09
CA LEU A 128 -7.59 -9.64 16.60
C LEU A 128 -6.07 -9.43 16.55
N ILE A 129 -5.39 -9.82 17.59
CA ILE A 129 -3.94 -10.01 17.58
C ILE A 129 -3.70 -11.49 17.38
N LEU A 130 -2.98 -11.83 16.29
CA LEU A 130 -2.63 -13.21 15.96
C LEU A 130 -1.10 -13.37 15.99
N ASP A 131 -0.65 -14.57 16.32
CA ASP A 131 0.74 -14.94 16.08
C ASP A 131 1.01 -15.16 14.56
N SER A 132 2.25 -15.42 14.19
CA SER A 132 2.63 -15.66 12.80
C SER A 132 2.10 -16.97 12.20
N GLU A 133 1.60 -17.88 13.03
CA GLU A 133 0.92 -19.13 12.66
C GLU A 133 -0.59 -18.94 12.50
N GLY A 134 -1.14 -17.77 12.89
CA GLY A 134 -2.56 -17.43 12.81
C GLY A 134 -3.37 -17.91 14.01
N ASN A 135 -2.73 -18.20 15.16
CA ASN A 135 -3.45 -18.45 16.40
C ASN A 135 -3.84 -17.12 17.05
N GLU A 136 -5.06 -17.06 17.58
CA GLU A 136 -5.55 -15.87 18.27
C GLU A 136 -4.85 -15.74 19.63
N LEU A 137 -4.21 -14.59 19.84
CA LEU A 137 -3.59 -14.20 21.11
C LEU A 137 -4.53 -13.30 21.92
N LYS A 138 -5.28 -12.44 21.22
CA LYS A 138 -6.21 -11.49 21.84
C LYS A 138 -7.32 -11.09 20.90
N SER A 139 -8.54 -10.90 21.44
CA SER A 139 -9.68 -10.29 20.77
C SER A 139 -10.07 -8.99 21.45
N ILE A 140 -10.34 -7.95 20.63
CA ILE A 140 -10.78 -6.62 21.07
C ILE A 140 -12.03 -6.28 20.24
N GLU A 141 -13.21 -6.34 20.87
CA GLU A 141 -14.48 -6.12 20.20
C GLU A 141 -14.98 -4.69 20.39
N GLY A 142 -15.46 -4.08 19.31
CA GLY A 142 -16.02 -2.73 19.31
C GLY A 142 -15.02 -1.62 19.06
N TYR A 143 -15.52 -0.39 19.16
CA TYR A 143 -14.74 0.83 18.94
C TYR A 143 -14.02 1.26 20.22
N TYR A 144 -12.74 1.58 20.08
CA TYR A 144 -11.92 2.21 21.11
C TYR A 144 -11.21 3.44 20.55
N GLY A 145 -11.07 4.50 21.38
CA GLY A 145 -10.25 5.65 21.05
C GLY A 145 -8.75 5.31 21.09
N PRO A 146 -7.90 6.22 20.57
CA PRO A 146 -6.45 5.99 20.47
C PRO A 146 -5.79 5.59 21.79
N GLU A 147 -6.04 6.36 22.85
CA GLU A 147 -5.42 6.14 24.17
C GLU A 147 -5.78 4.78 24.78
N ASP A 148 -7.00 4.30 24.53
CA ASP A 148 -7.46 3.03 25.08
C ASP A 148 -6.95 1.85 24.23
N LEU A 149 -6.92 2.00 22.91
CA LEU A 149 -6.36 0.97 22.04
C LEU A 149 -4.86 0.75 22.33
N ILE A 150 -4.08 1.81 22.51
CA ILE A 150 -2.62 1.72 22.81
C ILE A 150 -2.37 0.90 24.11
N LYS A 151 -3.24 0.99 25.10
CA LYS A 151 -3.10 0.20 26.35
C LYS A 151 -3.39 -1.29 26.12
N MET A 152 -4.07 -1.61 25.03
CA MET A 152 -4.49 -2.97 24.71
C MET A 152 -3.55 -3.72 23.78
N ILE A 153 -2.68 -2.98 23.02
CA ILE A 153 -1.76 -3.54 22.02
C ILE A 153 -0.30 -3.40 22.41
#